data_0f68b8d7108473f66fd5a0375d706592
#
_entry.id   0f68b8d7108473f66fd5a0375d706592
#
_cell.length_a   1.000
_cell.length_b   1.000
_cell.length_c   1.000
_cell.angle_alpha   90.00
_cell.angle_beta   90.00
_cell.angle_gamma   90.00
#
_symmetry.space_group_name_H-M   'P 1'
#
loop_
_entity.id
_entity.type
_entity.pdbx_description
1 polymer ?
#
loop_
_entity_poly.entity_id
_entity_poly.type
_entity_poly.pdbx_seq_one_letter_code
_entity_poly.pdbx_strand_id
1 'polypeptide(L)'
;EYAERAIRCSRTYYEYAKDICENYRMDLRRYKLIRERKQYIGISNREAYQAMCEDLAFAQQSLKTVLNDYAALFRKRFSEGLSIRKAADAMQQNRGVIERRQAALYRAFAQLLQQRDEADGVCRLMQKIEYDQRDIEDLLE
;
A
#
# COMPACT_ATOMS: atom_id res chain seq x y z
N GLU A 1 3.69 -1.53 24.66
CA GLU A 1 4.82 -0.97 23.93
C GLU A 1 4.59 -0.95 22.43
N TYR A 2 4.08 -2.03 21.89
CA TYR A 2 3.69 -2.08 20.47
C TYR A 2 2.60 -1.08 20.14
N ALA A 3 1.59 -0.95 21.02
CA ALA A 3 0.51 0.00 20.81
C ALA A 3 1.03 1.44 20.83
N GLU A 4 1.97 1.76 21.72
CA GLU A 4 2.61 3.07 21.76
C GLU A 4 3.45 3.36 20.51
N ARG A 5 4.18 2.37 20.02
CA ARG A 5 4.95 2.49 18.78
C ARG A 5 4.03 2.75 17.59
N ALA A 6 2.95 1.99 17.47
CA ALA A 6 1.98 2.18 16.40
C ALA A 6 1.37 3.58 16.45
N ILE A 7 1.05 4.08 17.63
CA ILE A 7 0.52 5.43 17.83
C ILE A 7 1.57 6.49 17.47
N ARG A 8 2.81 6.34 17.96
CA ARG A 8 3.90 7.29 17.72
C ARG A 8 4.27 7.37 16.24
N CYS A 9 4.25 6.24 15.56
CA CYS A 9 4.53 6.17 14.14
C CYS A 9 3.30 6.53 13.31
N SER A 10 2.18 6.86 13.95
CA SER A 10 0.89 7.11 13.30
C SER A 10 0.47 6.00 12.35
N ARG A 11 0.91 4.77 12.62
CA ARG A 11 0.61 3.62 11.76
C ARG A 11 -0.66 2.92 12.21
N THR A 12 -1.64 2.93 11.30
CA THR A 12 -2.91 2.22 11.46
C THR A 12 -3.11 1.37 10.22
N TYR A 13 -4.10 0.51 10.22
CA TYR A 13 -4.46 -0.23 9.01
C TYR A 13 -4.91 0.69 7.89
N TYR A 14 -5.52 1.82 8.22
CA TYR A 14 -5.86 2.84 7.22
C TYR A 14 -4.60 3.40 6.54
N GLU A 15 -3.61 3.78 7.32
CA GLU A 15 -2.34 4.30 6.78
C GLU A 15 -1.59 3.22 6.01
N TYR A 16 -1.63 1.98 6.47
CA TYR A 16 -1.04 0.84 5.77
C TYR A 16 -1.69 0.67 4.39
N ALA A 17 -3.02 0.68 4.32
CA ALA A 17 -3.76 0.61 3.07
C ALA A 17 -3.40 1.76 2.13
N LYS A 18 -3.36 2.97 2.67
CA LYS A 18 -2.99 4.18 1.94
C LYS A 18 -1.58 4.08 1.36
N ASP A 19 -0.63 3.61 2.16
CA ASP A 19 0.77 3.43 1.72
C ASP A 19 0.88 2.42 0.58
N ILE A 20 0.18 1.29 0.66
CA ILE A 20 0.18 0.29 -0.42
C ILE A 20 -0.34 0.91 -1.71
N CYS A 21 -1.44 1.66 -1.63
CA CYS A 21 -2.04 2.29 -2.81
C CYS A 21 -1.13 3.37 -3.38
N GLU A 22 -0.65 4.29 -2.55
CA GLU A 22 0.15 5.42 -3.02
C GLU A 22 1.52 5.00 -3.55
N ASN A 23 2.09 3.93 -3.01
CA ASN A 23 3.38 3.41 -3.46
C ASN A 23 3.27 2.31 -4.52
N TYR A 24 2.05 1.95 -4.92
CA TYR A 24 1.79 0.79 -5.78
C TYR A 24 2.61 0.82 -7.08
N ARG A 25 2.58 1.93 -7.78
CA ARG A 25 3.29 2.09 -9.05
C ARG A 25 4.80 1.97 -8.87
N MET A 26 5.33 2.61 -7.85
CA MET A 26 6.77 2.57 -7.53
C MET A 26 7.19 1.18 -7.08
N ASP A 27 6.40 0.55 -6.22
CA ASP A 27 6.69 -0.79 -5.72
C ASP A 27 6.63 -1.83 -6.84
N LEU A 28 5.67 -1.71 -7.74
CA LEU A 28 5.56 -2.60 -8.90
C LEU A 28 6.79 -2.43 -9.81
N ARG A 29 7.27 -1.21 -9.99
CA ARG A 29 8.50 -0.93 -10.74
C ARG A 29 9.72 -1.54 -10.06
N ARG A 30 9.83 -1.41 -8.73
CA ARG A 30 10.91 -2.05 -7.95
C ARG A 30 10.88 -3.56 -8.09
N TYR A 31 9.70 -4.15 -7.99
CA TYR A 31 9.51 -5.59 -8.18
C TYR A 31 10.06 -6.05 -9.53
N LYS A 32 9.72 -5.34 -10.60
CA LYS A 32 10.18 -5.69 -11.95
C LYS A 32 11.69 -5.55 -12.10
N LEU A 33 12.27 -4.46 -11.56
CA LEU A 33 13.71 -4.22 -11.61
C LEU A 33 14.50 -5.26 -10.83
N ILE A 34 14.04 -5.61 -9.63
CA ILE A 34 14.69 -6.62 -8.79
C ILE A 34 14.65 -7.98 -9.46
N ARG A 35 13.50 -8.32 -10.04
CA ARG A 35 13.33 -9.59 -10.77
C ARG A 35 14.28 -9.69 -11.96
N GLU A 36 14.46 -8.60 -12.72
CA GLU A 36 15.32 -8.56 -13.90
C GLU A 36 16.81 -8.55 -13.55
N ARG A 37 17.18 -7.76 -12.54
CA ARG A 37 18.59 -7.51 -12.18
C ARG A 37 19.09 -8.33 -11.01
N LYS A 38 18.21 -9.03 -10.29
CA LYS A 38 18.51 -9.82 -9.10
C LYS A 38 19.21 -9.01 -8.00
N GLN A 39 18.86 -7.72 -7.87
CA GLN A 39 19.39 -6.79 -6.87
C GLN A 39 18.25 -6.11 -6.12
N TYR A 40 18.44 -5.89 -4.82
CA TYR A 40 17.44 -5.20 -3.98
C TYR A 40 17.64 -3.68 -4.09
N ILE A 41 16.89 -3.06 -5.00
CA ILE A 41 16.97 -1.62 -5.29
C ILE A 41 15.94 -0.86 -4.45
N GLY A 42 16.42 -0.02 -3.52
CA GLY A 42 15.55 0.80 -2.67
C GLY A 42 14.75 -0.01 -1.64
N ILE A 43 15.21 -1.21 -1.30
CA ILE A 43 14.60 -2.09 -0.31
C ILE A 43 15.71 -2.59 0.61
N SER A 44 15.51 -2.49 1.92
CA SER A 44 16.54 -2.72 2.91
C SER A 44 17.00 -4.18 3.02
N ASN A 45 16.10 -5.13 2.77
CA ASN A 45 16.44 -6.55 2.90
C ASN A 45 15.43 -7.45 2.17
N ARG A 46 15.74 -8.75 2.15
CA ARG A 46 14.92 -9.76 1.51
C ARG A 46 13.53 -9.88 2.14
N GLU A 47 13.45 -9.74 3.45
CA GLU A 47 12.17 -9.84 4.18
C GLU A 47 11.23 -8.68 3.81
N ALA A 48 11.77 -7.46 3.73
CA ALA A 48 11.01 -6.30 3.29
C ALA A 48 10.54 -6.46 1.84
N TYR A 49 11.37 -7.03 0.98
CA TYR A 49 11.01 -7.31 -0.40
C TYR A 49 9.86 -8.32 -0.48
N GLN A 50 9.93 -9.40 0.30
CA GLN A 50 8.88 -10.41 0.33
C GLN A 50 7.56 -9.82 0.84
N ALA A 51 7.63 -8.98 1.88
CA ALA A 51 6.45 -8.29 2.41
C ALA A 51 5.82 -7.37 1.36
N MET A 52 6.64 -6.63 0.62
CA MET A 52 6.17 -5.79 -0.50
C MET A 52 5.45 -6.63 -1.56
N CYS A 53 6.04 -7.76 -1.95
CA CYS A 53 5.43 -8.66 -2.94
C CYS A 53 4.10 -9.22 -2.48
N GLU A 54 4.01 -9.63 -1.21
CA GLU A 54 2.76 -10.12 -0.62
C GLU A 54 1.67 -9.03 -0.65
N ASP A 55 2.03 -7.81 -0.29
CA ASP A 55 1.09 -6.69 -0.27
C ASP A 55 0.60 -6.33 -1.68
N LEU A 56 1.50 -6.33 -2.66
CA LEU A 56 1.13 -6.09 -4.06
C LEU A 56 0.16 -7.17 -4.55
N ALA A 57 0.46 -8.43 -4.28
CA ALA A 57 -0.39 -9.55 -4.69
C ALA A 57 -1.77 -9.49 -4.01
N PHE A 58 -1.79 -9.15 -2.73
CA PHE A 58 -3.03 -9.02 -1.97
C PHE A 58 -3.89 -7.87 -2.51
N ALA A 59 -3.28 -6.73 -2.82
CA ALA A 59 -3.97 -5.59 -3.42
C ALA A 59 -4.56 -5.97 -4.78
N GLN A 60 -3.80 -6.62 -5.65
CA GLN A 60 -4.26 -7.03 -6.97
C GLN A 60 -5.44 -8.01 -6.86
N GLN A 61 -5.33 -8.99 -5.98
CA GLN A 61 -6.39 -9.97 -5.77
C GLN A 61 -7.65 -9.31 -5.18
N SER A 62 -7.50 -8.41 -4.22
CA SER A 62 -8.63 -7.69 -3.62
C SER A 62 -9.38 -6.84 -4.64
N LEU A 63 -8.65 -6.18 -5.54
CA LEU A 63 -9.25 -5.35 -6.59
C LEU A 63 -9.98 -6.19 -7.66
N LYS A 64 -9.63 -7.45 -7.81
CA LYS A 64 -10.34 -8.36 -8.71
C LYS A 64 -11.59 -8.96 -8.09
N THR A 65 -11.71 -8.91 -6.78
CA THR A 65 -12.78 -9.57 -6.02
C THR A 65 -13.58 -8.56 -5.19
N VAL A 66 -13.28 -8.44 -3.90
CA VAL A 66 -14.06 -7.65 -2.93
C VAL A 66 -14.05 -6.15 -3.25
N LEU A 67 -12.93 -5.63 -3.73
CA LEU A 67 -12.76 -4.20 -4.04
C LEU A 67 -12.95 -3.88 -5.52
N ASN A 68 -13.65 -4.74 -6.26
CA ASN A 68 -13.81 -4.57 -7.70
C ASN A 68 -14.48 -3.24 -8.07
N ASP A 69 -15.36 -2.71 -7.22
CA ASP A 69 -16.01 -1.41 -7.44
C ASP A 69 -15.02 -0.25 -7.46
N TYR A 70 -13.85 -0.43 -6.86
CA TYR A 70 -12.80 0.59 -6.83
C TYR A 70 -11.71 0.37 -7.88
N ALA A 71 -11.81 -0.69 -8.68
CA ALA A 71 -10.75 -1.08 -9.62
C ALA A 71 -10.43 0.03 -10.63
N ALA A 72 -11.45 0.69 -11.19
CA ALA A 72 -11.25 1.77 -12.16
C ALA A 72 -10.57 2.98 -11.51
N LEU A 73 -11.00 3.37 -10.32
CA LEU A 73 -10.39 4.45 -9.56
C LEU A 73 -8.94 4.14 -9.22
N PHE A 74 -8.68 2.93 -8.72
CA PHE A 74 -7.33 2.47 -8.39
C PHE A 74 -6.41 2.55 -9.60
N ARG A 75 -6.86 2.05 -10.74
CA ARG A 75 -6.08 2.07 -11.97
C ARG A 75 -5.70 3.49 -12.36
N LYS A 76 -6.65 4.42 -12.38
CA LYS A 76 -6.38 5.82 -12.76
C LYS A 76 -5.44 6.51 -11.78
N ARG A 77 -5.70 6.38 -10.49
CA ARG A 77 -4.92 7.08 -9.47
C ARG A 77 -3.56 6.44 -9.22
N PHE A 78 -3.52 5.11 -9.06
CA PHE A 78 -2.33 4.43 -8.51
C PHE A 78 -1.55 3.61 -9.52
N SER A 79 -2.18 3.08 -10.54
CA SER A 79 -1.47 2.37 -11.61
C SER A 79 -0.95 3.34 -12.67
N GLU A 80 -1.80 4.26 -13.13
CA GLU A 80 -1.42 5.27 -14.12
C GLU A 80 -0.74 6.49 -13.48
N GLY A 81 -0.96 6.70 -12.18
CA GLY A 81 -0.33 7.79 -11.44
C GLY A 81 -0.95 9.16 -11.71
N LEU A 82 -2.24 9.20 -12.08
CA LEU A 82 -2.91 10.48 -12.34
C LEU A 82 -3.20 11.22 -11.03
N SER A 83 -3.13 12.54 -11.07
CA SER A 83 -3.60 13.38 -9.95
C SER A 83 -5.10 13.21 -9.75
N ILE A 84 -5.62 13.64 -8.60
CA ILE A 84 -7.06 13.61 -8.33
C ILE A 84 -7.82 14.37 -9.42
N ARG A 85 -7.34 15.53 -9.83
CA ARG A 85 -7.95 16.33 -10.89
C ARG A 85 -8.01 15.57 -12.21
N LYS A 86 -6.89 14.99 -12.63
CA LYS A 86 -6.82 14.24 -13.89
C LYS A 86 -7.65 12.96 -13.85
N ALA A 87 -7.67 12.27 -12.72
CA ALA A 87 -8.50 11.10 -12.53
C ALA A 87 -9.99 11.47 -12.59
N ALA A 88 -10.38 12.58 -11.98
CA ALA A 88 -11.75 13.08 -12.01
C ALA A 88 -12.18 13.38 -13.46
N ASP A 89 -11.33 14.06 -14.22
CA ASP A 89 -11.58 14.35 -15.64
C ASP A 89 -11.72 13.07 -16.46
N ALA A 90 -10.81 12.12 -16.28
CA ALA A 90 -10.82 10.84 -17.00
C ALA A 90 -12.05 9.99 -16.67
N MET A 91 -12.55 10.05 -15.45
CA MET A 91 -13.71 9.28 -14.99
C MET A 91 -15.02 10.05 -15.11
N GLN A 92 -14.97 11.30 -15.59
CA GLN A 92 -16.15 12.16 -15.73
C GLN A 92 -16.92 12.34 -14.40
N GLN A 93 -16.15 12.51 -13.33
CA GLN A 93 -16.66 12.75 -11.98
C GLN A 93 -16.01 13.99 -11.40
N ASN A 94 -16.65 14.63 -10.41
CA ASN A 94 -16.03 15.75 -9.73
C ASN A 94 -14.98 15.33 -8.72
N ARG A 95 -14.04 16.25 -8.42
CA ARG A 95 -12.93 15.98 -7.49
C ARG A 95 -13.40 15.48 -6.12
N GLY A 96 -14.45 16.10 -5.58
CA GLY A 96 -14.99 15.70 -4.28
C GLY A 96 -15.48 14.26 -4.26
N VAL A 97 -16.07 13.79 -5.36
CA VAL A 97 -16.49 12.40 -5.50
C VAL A 97 -15.27 11.47 -5.50
N ILE A 98 -14.24 11.83 -6.27
CA ILE A 98 -13.01 11.02 -6.33
C ILE A 98 -12.33 10.97 -4.97
N GLU A 99 -12.22 12.08 -4.26
CA GLU A 99 -11.62 12.13 -2.92
C GLU A 99 -12.37 11.24 -1.93
N ARG A 100 -13.71 11.29 -1.95
CA ARG A 100 -14.55 10.45 -1.06
C ARG A 100 -14.42 8.97 -1.40
N ARG A 101 -14.42 8.64 -2.68
CA ARG A 101 -14.26 7.25 -3.12
C ARG A 101 -12.88 6.70 -2.78
N GLN A 102 -11.86 7.52 -2.91
CA GLN A 102 -10.49 7.15 -2.54
C GLN A 102 -10.39 6.87 -1.04
N ALA A 103 -10.98 7.72 -0.21
CA ALA A 103 -11.02 7.49 1.23
C ALA A 103 -11.80 6.21 1.58
N ALA A 104 -12.91 5.96 0.88
CA ALA A 104 -13.68 4.73 1.05
C ALA A 104 -12.87 3.49 0.66
N LEU A 105 -12.08 3.59 -0.42
CA LEU A 105 -11.18 2.51 -0.83
C LEU A 105 -10.16 2.20 0.27
N TYR A 106 -9.53 3.22 0.83
CA TYR A 106 -8.55 3.03 1.90
C TYR A 106 -9.18 2.35 3.12
N ARG A 107 -10.39 2.75 3.51
CA ARG A 107 -11.11 2.13 4.64
C ARG A 107 -11.45 0.67 4.36
N ALA A 108 -11.96 0.39 3.17
CA ALA A 108 -12.31 -0.97 2.79
C ALA A 108 -11.08 -1.87 2.72
N PHE A 109 -10.00 -1.38 2.14
CA PHE A 109 -8.75 -2.13 2.05
C PHE A 109 -8.12 -2.34 3.43
N ALA A 110 -8.21 -1.34 4.30
CA ALA A 110 -7.73 -1.44 5.68
C ALA A 110 -8.40 -2.59 6.42
N GLN A 111 -9.72 -2.76 6.25
CA GLN A 111 -10.45 -3.88 6.85
C GLN A 111 -9.96 -5.23 6.34
N LEU A 112 -9.69 -5.33 5.05
CA LEU A 112 -9.16 -6.56 4.44
C LEU A 112 -7.77 -6.88 4.95
N LEU A 113 -6.92 -5.89 5.10
CA LEU A 113 -5.57 -6.06 5.66
C LEU A 113 -5.62 -6.55 7.10
N GLN A 114 -6.50 -5.97 7.91
CA GLN A 114 -6.70 -6.39 9.28
C GLN A 114 -7.21 -7.82 9.36
N GLN A 115 -8.19 -8.16 8.54
CA GLN A 115 -8.75 -9.52 8.48
C GLN A 115 -7.69 -10.53 8.04
N ARG A 116 -6.84 -10.17 7.08
CA ARG A 116 -5.73 -11.03 6.64
C ARG A 116 -4.77 -11.32 7.78
N ASP A 117 -4.37 -10.28 8.51
CA ASP A 117 -3.44 -10.42 9.63
C ASP A 117 -4.04 -11.30 10.73
N GLU A 118 -5.32 -11.09 11.05
CA GLU A 118 -6.03 -11.90 12.05
C GLU A 118 -6.14 -13.36 11.61
N ALA A 119 -6.49 -13.60 10.35
CA ALA A 119 -6.63 -14.95 9.81
C ALA A 119 -5.31 -15.72 9.80
N ASP A 120 -4.22 -15.03 9.47
CA ASP A 120 -2.88 -15.64 9.38
C ASP A 120 -2.18 -15.71 10.75
N GLY A 121 -2.68 -15.00 11.76
CA GLY A 121 -2.03 -14.92 13.07
C GLY A 121 -0.70 -14.16 13.04
N VAL A 122 -0.54 -13.24 12.08
CA VAL A 122 0.68 -12.44 11.89
C VAL A 122 0.30 -10.97 11.83
N CYS A 123 1.02 -10.12 12.54
CA CYS A 123 0.79 -8.68 12.49
C CYS A 123 1.73 -8.01 11.49
N ARG A 124 1.32 -7.97 10.22
CA ARG A 124 2.10 -7.34 9.14
C ARG A 124 2.22 -5.84 9.33
N LEU A 125 1.23 -5.22 9.95
CA LEU A 125 1.29 -3.81 10.32
C LEU A 125 2.51 -3.50 11.17
N MET A 126 2.77 -4.31 12.19
CA MET A 126 3.92 -4.13 13.07
C MET A 126 5.24 -4.41 12.37
N GLN A 127 5.28 -5.43 11.52
CA GLN A 127 6.45 -5.73 10.70
C GLN A 127 6.82 -4.56 9.79
N LYS A 128 5.82 -3.93 9.18
CA LYS A 128 6.04 -2.77 8.31
C LYS A 128 6.60 -1.58 9.10
N ILE A 129 6.10 -1.33 10.31
CA ILE A 129 6.63 -0.29 11.18
C ILE A 129 8.10 -0.53 11.48
N GLU A 130 8.47 -1.77 11.78
CA GLU A 130 9.86 -2.15 12.06
C GLU A 130 10.77 -1.93 10.84
N TYR A 131 10.32 -2.30 9.65
CA TYR A 131 11.08 -2.08 8.42
C TYR A 131 11.28 -0.59 8.15
N ASP A 132 10.25 0.22 8.31
CA ASP A 132 10.33 1.66 8.11
C ASP A 132 11.32 2.30 9.12
N GLN A 133 11.34 1.82 10.36
CA GLN A 133 12.27 2.30 11.38
C GLN A 133 13.72 1.95 11.06
N ARG A 134 13.98 0.73 10.58
CA ARG A 134 15.32 0.31 10.15
C ARG A 134 15.85 1.20 9.02
N ASP A 135 14.98 1.48 8.04
CA ASP A 135 15.36 2.34 6.91
C ASP A 135 15.77 3.74 7.38
N ILE A 136 15.06 4.31 8.36
CA ILE A 136 15.40 5.61 8.94
C ILE A 136 16.73 5.53 9.69
N GLU A 137 16.92 4.50 10.49
CA GLU A 137 18.18 4.29 11.23
C GLU A 137 19.38 4.15 10.29
N ASP A 138 19.21 3.38 9.21
CA ASP A 138 20.27 3.19 8.20
C ASP A 138 20.63 4.52 7.51
N LEU A 139 19.64 5.38 7.27
CA LEU A 139 19.88 6.69 6.68
C LEU A 139 20.62 7.64 7.61
N LEU A 140 20.51 7.46 8.93
CA LEU A 140 21.15 8.31 9.94
C LEU A 140 22.59 7.86 10.27
N GLU A 141 22.94 6.66 9.90
CA GLU A 141 24.31 6.15 10.01
C GLU A 141 25.17 6.59 8.81
#